data_dd8e6606ec54c74b4e9f9ab4c92b0bc4
#
_entry.id   dd8e6606ec54c74b4e9f9ab4c92b0bc4
#
_cell.length_a   1.000
_cell.length_b   1.000
_cell.length_c   1.000
_cell.angle_alpha   90.00
_cell.angle_beta   90.00
_cell.angle_gamma   90.00
#
_symmetry.space_group_name_H-M   'P 1'
#
loop_
_entity.id
_entity.type
_entity.pdbx_description
1 polymer ?
#
loop_
_entity_poly.entity_id
_entity_poly.type
_entity_poly.pdbx_seq_one_letter_code
_entity_poly.pdbx_strand_id
1 'polypeptide(L)'
;SLDTSVRSYDAMIVRALAALNRREEADEILARLEAESRQHYVRAEYLAMGHAAVGDLDRAFEALERAYQARSAGLIYLHLDPGYEPLRGDSRYGDLVRRIGLG
;
A
#
# COMPACT_ATOMS: atom_id res chain seq x y z
N SER A 1 -2.73 -20.77 6.49
CA SER A 1 -3.69 -20.36 7.22
C SER A 1 -4.20 -18.97 6.88
N LEU A 2 -4.80 -18.30 7.65
CA LEU A 2 -5.60 -17.18 7.48
C LEU A 2 -4.92 -15.96 7.03
N ASP A 3 -3.73 -16.07 6.73
CA ASP A 3 -2.83 -15.01 6.77
C ASP A 3 -3.03 -13.97 5.72
N THR A 4 -3.25 -14.37 4.48
CA THR A 4 -3.36 -13.41 3.38
C THR A 4 -4.61 -12.56 3.50
N SER A 5 -5.72 -13.19 3.89
CA SER A 5 -6.96 -12.45 4.12
C SER A 5 -6.84 -11.49 5.27
N VAL A 6 -6.17 -11.91 6.34
CA VAL A 6 -5.98 -11.06 7.51
C VAL A 6 -5.17 -9.83 7.14
N ARG A 7 -4.13 -9.98 6.34
CA ARG A 7 -3.29 -8.86 5.94
C ARG A 7 -4.01 -7.88 5.03
N SER A 8 -4.84 -8.39 4.14
CA SER A 8 -5.67 -7.53 3.31
C SER A 8 -6.64 -6.72 4.17
N TYR A 9 -7.21 -7.39 5.16
CA TYR A 9 -8.07 -6.76 6.13
C TYR A 9 -7.34 -5.67 6.91
N ASP A 10 -6.11 -5.95 7.33
CA ASP A 10 -5.32 -4.99 8.08
C ASP A 10 -5.09 -3.72 7.29
N ALA A 11 -4.83 -3.82 5.99
CA ALA A 11 -4.68 -2.65 5.15
C ALA A 11 -5.98 -1.83 5.09
N MET A 12 -7.11 -2.50 5.02
CA MET A 12 -8.40 -1.81 5.05
C MET A 12 -8.63 -1.12 6.37
N ILE A 13 -8.24 -1.75 7.47
CA ILE A 13 -8.39 -1.17 8.80
C ILE A 13 -7.52 0.06 8.96
N VAL A 14 -6.28 0.01 8.49
CA VAL A 14 -5.40 1.18 8.51
C VAL A 14 -6.07 2.35 7.80
N ARG A 15 -6.63 2.09 6.64
CA ARG A 15 -7.29 3.13 5.85
C ARG A 15 -8.48 3.72 6.60
N ALA A 16 -9.30 2.85 7.22
CA ALA A 16 -10.46 3.31 7.97
C ALA A 16 -10.05 4.13 9.19
N LEU A 17 -9.03 3.69 9.90
CA LEU A 17 -8.56 4.41 11.07
C LEU A 17 -8.00 5.76 10.69
N ALA A 18 -7.26 5.83 9.60
CA ALA A 18 -6.73 7.11 9.13
C ALA A 18 -7.87 8.07 8.77
N ALA A 19 -8.93 7.56 8.14
CA ALA A 19 -10.08 8.39 7.77
C ALA A 19 -10.82 8.91 8.99
N LEU A 20 -10.73 8.18 10.11
CA LEU A 20 -11.37 8.58 11.37
C LEU A 20 -10.45 9.43 12.26
N ASN A 21 -9.30 9.83 11.75
CA ASN A 21 -8.31 10.59 12.50
C ASN A 21 -7.70 9.81 13.66
N ARG A 22 -7.68 8.48 13.56
CA ARG A 22 -7.07 7.63 14.57
C ARG A 22 -5.70 7.18 14.08
N ARG A 23 -4.84 8.17 13.86
CA ARG A 23 -3.55 7.98 13.20
C ARG A 23 -2.63 7.05 13.97
N GLU A 24 -2.60 7.17 15.29
CA GLU A 24 -1.72 6.34 16.10
C GLU A 24 -2.04 4.88 15.99
N GLU A 25 -3.33 4.55 15.99
CA GLU A 25 -3.75 3.18 15.84
C GLU A 25 -3.44 2.64 14.45
N ALA A 26 -3.63 3.49 13.44
CA ALA A 26 -3.29 3.12 12.07
C ALA A 26 -1.79 2.84 11.94
N ASP A 27 -0.96 3.70 12.54
CA ASP A 27 0.49 3.54 12.50
C ASP A 27 0.93 2.25 13.21
N GLU A 28 0.27 1.88 14.29
CA GLU A 28 0.57 0.65 15.00
C GLU A 28 0.34 -0.58 14.14
N ILE A 29 -0.79 -0.61 13.44
CA ILE A 29 -1.11 -1.74 12.58
C ILE A 29 -0.12 -1.80 11.42
N LEU A 30 0.20 -0.65 10.86
CA LEU A 30 1.11 -0.57 9.74
C LEU A 30 2.52 -1.02 10.14
N ALA A 31 2.98 -0.64 11.33
CA ALA A 31 4.28 -1.09 11.84
C ALA A 31 4.30 -2.61 12.00
N ARG A 32 3.18 -3.18 12.44
CA ARG A 32 3.06 -4.63 12.57
C ARG A 32 3.13 -5.32 11.22
N LEU A 33 2.49 -4.74 10.21
CA LEU A 33 2.56 -5.28 8.85
C LEU A 33 3.98 -5.24 8.30
N GLU A 34 4.69 -4.13 8.54
CA GLU A 34 6.07 -4.03 8.09
C GLU A 34 6.96 -5.06 8.76
N ALA A 35 6.78 -5.24 10.07
CA ALA A 35 7.56 -6.23 10.79
C ALA A 35 7.27 -7.64 10.27
N GLU A 36 6.02 -7.92 9.98
CA GLU A 36 5.62 -9.22 9.48
C GLU A 36 6.18 -9.49 8.10
N SER A 37 6.29 -8.45 7.28
CA SER A 37 6.80 -8.60 5.92
C SER A 37 8.25 -9.06 5.88
N ARG A 38 8.98 -8.93 7.00
CA ARG A 38 10.37 -9.42 7.08
C ARG A 38 10.44 -10.91 7.36
N GLN A 39 9.38 -11.51 7.87
CA GLN A 39 9.35 -12.92 8.23
C GLN A 39 8.48 -13.75 7.31
N HIS A 40 7.39 -13.16 6.85
CA HIS A 40 6.44 -13.82 5.99
C HIS A 40 6.12 -12.90 4.83
N TYR A 41 5.72 -13.50 3.72
CA TYR A 41 5.35 -12.67 2.57
C TYR A 41 4.11 -11.84 2.87
N VAL A 42 4.24 -10.53 2.71
CA VAL A 42 3.10 -9.60 2.73
C VAL A 42 3.18 -8.84 1.43
N ARG A 43 2.07 -8.77 0.71
CA ARG A 43 2.07 -8.11 -0.59
C ARG A 43 2.41 -6.63 -0.42
N ALA A 44 3.39 -6.18 -1.21
CA ALA A 44 3.84 -4.80 -1.11
C ALA A 44 2.71 -3.81 -1.43
N GLU A 45 1.76 -4.20 -2.27
CA GLU A 45 0.61 -3.34 -2.58
C GLU A 45 -0.19 -3.00 -1.32
N TYR A 46 -0.32 -3.95 -0.40
CA TYR A 46 -1.06 -3.68 0.84
C TYR A 46 -0.30 -2.68 1.71
N LEU A 47 1.02 -2.82 1.77
CA LEU A 47 1.83 -1.85 2.50
C LEU A 47 1.71 -0.47 1.87
N ALA A 48 1.72 -0.41 0.54
CA ALA A 48 1.60 0.86 -0.16
C ALA A 48 0.29 1.56 0.16
N MET A 49 -0.81 0.81 0.16
CA MET A 49 -2.10 1.39 0.49
C MET A 49 -2.15 1.89 1.93
N GLY A 50 -1.54 1.13 2.86
CA GLY A 50 -1.50 1.53 4.25
C GLY A 50 -0.69 2.81 4.44
N HIS A 51 0.48 2.89 3.85
CA HIS A 51 1.31 4.09 3.94
C HIS A 51 0.61 5.29 3.30
N ALA A 52 -0.04 5.08 2.16
CA ALA A 52 -0.79 6.15 1.50
C ALA A 52 -1.90 6.67 2.40
N ALA A 53 -2.59 5.77 3.09
CA ALA A 53 -3.70 6.15 3.95
C ALA A 53 -3.26 7.05 5.10
N VAL A 54 -2.06 6.83 5.62
CA VAL A 54 -1.53 7.67 6.71
C VAL A 54 -0.73 8.85 6.20
N GLY A 55 -0.66 9.05 4.90
CA GLY A 55 0.00 10.21 4.31
C GLY A 55 1.50 10.07 4.12
N ASP A 56 2.04 8.87 4.31
CA ASP A 56 3.48 8.63 4.12
C ASP A 56 3.71 8.21 2.67
N LEU A 57 3.72 9.19 1.79
CA LEU A 57 3.80 8.91 0.36
C LEU A 57 5.14 8.33 -0.05
N ASP A 58 6.22 8.74 0.62
CA ASP A 58 7.54 8.20 0.30
C ASP A 58 7.58 6.69 0.50
N ARG A 59 7.08 6.21 1.63
CA ARG A 59 7.07 4.79 1.91
C ARG A 59 6.06 4.04 1.02
N ALA A 60 4.96 4.71 0.69
CA ALA A 60 4.00 4.12 -0.23
C ALA A 60 4.65 3.84 -1.58
N PHE A 61 5.39 4.81 -2.11
CA PHE A 61 6.05 4.61 -3.40
C PHE A 61 7.20 3.61 -3.30
N GLU A 62 7.90 3.56 -2.17
CA GLU A 62 8.90 2.50 -1.95
C GLU A 62 8.26 1.11 -2.05
N ALA A 63 7.11 0.95 -1.42
CA ALA A 63 6.41 -0.34 -1.47
C ALA A 63 5.94 -0.66 -2.88
N LEU A 64 5.43 0.33 -3.60
CA LEU A 64 5.02 0.13 -4.99
C LEU A 64 6.21 -0.22 -5.88
N GLU A 65 7.36 0.38 -5.61
CA GLU A 65 8.57 0.04 -6.36
C GLU A 65 8.95 -1.42 -6.13
N ARG A 66 8.84 -1.90 -4.89
CA ARG A 66 9.08 -3.32 -4.60
C ARG A 66 8.10 -4.22 -5.34
N ALA A 67 6.84 -3.81 -5.40
CA ALA A 67 5.83 -4.57 -6.14
C ALA A 67 6.16 -4.61 -7.64
N TYR A 68 6.62 -3.49 -8.17
CA TYR A 68 7.01 -3.42 -9.57
C TYR A 68 8.20 -4.34 -9.85
N GLN A 69 9.21 -4.32 -8.97
CA GLN A 69 10.38 -5.19 -9.14
C GLN A 69 9.99 -6.66 -9.05
N ALA A 70 9.01 -6.98 -8.24
CA ALA A 70 8.52 -8.35 -8.11
C ALA A 70 7.52 -8.73 -9.21
N ARG A 71 7.21 -7.79 -10.09
CA ARG A 71 6.25 -7.99 -11.20
C ARG A 71 4.89 -8.41 -10.68
N SER A 72 4.43 -7.74 -9.65
CA SER A 72 3.16 -8.07 -9.03
C SER A 72 1.99 -7.75 -9.95
N ALA A 73 1.10 -8.72 -10.13
CA ALA A 73 -0.08 -8.54 -10.97
C ALA A 73 -1.04 -7.49 -10.40
N GLY A 74 -0.98 -7.27 -9.08
CA GLY A 74 -1.87 -6.30 -8.44
C GLY A 74 -1.68 -4.87 -8.90
N LEU A 75 -0.54 -4.57 -9.53
CA LEU A 75 -0.27 -3.21 -10.00
C LEU A 75 -1.22 -2.75 -11.09
N ILE A 76 -1.87 -3.68 -11.80
CA ILE A 76 -2.83 -3.27 -12.83
C ILE A 76 -4.03 -2.54 -12.23
N TYR A 77 -4.23 -2.65 -10.93
CA TYR A 77 -5.36 -2.00 -10.26
C TYR A 77 -5.05 -0.59 -9.75
N LEU A 78 -3.86 -0.05 -10.06
CA LEU A 78 -3.49 1.28 -9.59
C LEU A 78 -4.51 2.36 -9.92
N HIS A 79 -5.12 2.29 -11.10
CA HIS A 79 -6.11 3.27 -11.50
C HIS A 79 -7.50 3.03 -10.91
N LEU A 80 -7.75 1.80 -10.46
CA LEU A 80 -9.08 1.39 -10.07
C LEU A 80 -9.29 1.40 -8.56
N ASP A 81 -8.28 1.03 -7.80
CA ASP A 81 -8.44 0.87 -6.37
C ASP A 81 -8.37 2.22 -5.67
N PRO A 82 -9.40 2.60 -4.91
CA PRO A 82 -9.37 3.88 -4.20
C PRO A 82 -8.28 4.00 -3.15
N GLY A 83 -7.70 2.87 -2.74
CA GLY A 83 -6.58 2.89 -1.80
C GLY A 83 -5.36 3.63 -2.32
N TYR A 84 -5.23 3.78 -3.64
CA TYR A 84 -4.11 4.47 -4.25
C TYR A 84 -4.41 5.95 -4.56
N GLU A 85 -5.61 6.40 -4.26
CA GLU A 85 -6.00 7.75 -4.60
C GLU A 85 -5.07 8.84 -4.07
N PRO A 86 -4.59 8.75 -2.83
CA PRO A 86 -3.68 9.79 -2.32
C PRO A 86 -2.39 9.93 -3.12
N LEU A 87 -2.04 8.92 -3.90
CA LEU A 87 -0.80 8.93 -4.68
C LEU A 87 -0.95 9.57 -6.05
N ARG A 88 -2.19 9.68 -6.54
CA ARG A 88 -2.43 10.03 -7.95
C ARG A 88 -2.04 11.44 -8.33
N GLY A 89 -1.92 12.33 -7.34
CA GLY A 89 -1.46 13.69 -7.59
C GLY A 89 0.06 13.86 -7.53
N ASP A 90 0.79 12.81 -7.18
CA ASP A 90 2.24 12.86 -7.05
C ASP A 90 2.89 12.51 -8.38
N SER A 91 3.96 13.23 -8.74
CA SER A 91 4.63 12.98 -10.02
C SER A 91 5.18 11.57 -10.15
N ARG A 92 5.53 10.96 -9.01
CA ARG A 92 6.02 9.58 -9.01
C ARG A 92 4.96 8.59 -9.50
N TYR A 93 3.69 8.91 -9.28
CA TYR A 93 2.60 8.05 -9.75
C TYR A 93 2.60 7.95 -11.26
N GLY A 94 2.67 9.08 -11.94
CA GLY A 94 2.68 9.09 -13.41
C GLY A 94 3.88 8.35 -13.98
N ASP A 95 5.05 8.50 -13.35
CA ASP A 95 6.24 7.79 -13.78
C ASP A 95 6.08 6.28 -13.62
N LEU A 96 5.52 5.84 -12.50
CA LEU A 96 5.31 4.43 -12.24
C LEU A 96 4.31 3.83 -13.24
N VAL A 97 3.23 4.55 -13.49
CA VAL A 97 2.20 4.11 -14.43
C VAL A 97 2.79 3.91 -15.82
N ARG A 98 3.65 4.83 -16.24
CA ARG A 98 4.31 4.69 -17.54
C ARG A 98 5.20 3.46 -17.58
N ARG A 99 5.96 3.21 -16.52
CA ARG A 99 6.86 2.05 -16.47
C ARG A 99 6.10 0.73 -16.49
N ILE A 100 4.93 0.70 -15.87
CA ILE A 100 4.10 -0.50 -15.86
C ILE A 100 3.40 -0.70 -17.22
N GLY A 101 3.21 0.37 -17.97
CA GLY A 101 2.54 0.28 -19.25
C GLY A 101 1.06 0.57 -19.20
N LEU A 102 0.58 1.20 -18.11
CA LEU A 102 -0.83 1.53 -17.99
C LEU A 102 -1.17 2.91 -18.56
N GLY A 103 -0.18 3.73 -18.71
CA GLY A 103 -0.39 5.08 -19.22
C GLY A 103 -0.41 5.18 -20.72
#